data_869a0f885246997e286d5b806a7db432
#
_entry.id   869a0f885246997e286d5b806a7db432
#
_cell.length_a   1.000
_cell.length_b   1.000
_cell.length_c   1.000
_cell.angle_alpha   90.00
_cell.angle_beta   90.00
_cell.angle_gamma   90.00
#
_symmetry.space_group_name_H-M   'P 1'
#
loop_
_entity.id
_entity.type
_entity.pdbx_description
1 polymer ?
#
loop_
_entity_poly.entity_id
_entity_poly.type
_entity_poly.pdbx_seq_one_letter_code
_entity_poly.pdbx_strand_id
1 'polypeptide(L)'
;MDLGLSGKKAIVCAASKGLGRAVALALAREGVDLVINARSQDALKATAGQISGKTGVNVIPIAADITTEEGRQAVLAACPNPNILINNAGGPPPGDFRQVTRQDWIRAADANMLTPIFLIRAVVDGMVERGFGRIINITTSGVKAPGVYPQLGISIGVRSGLTGFVGVLSRQVARRNVTINGLLPGRFDTDRLRENLVFAAKAAGHSSEQEAILARGAIPAGRFGQPEEFGAFAAFLCSTHAGFLTGQNIVLDGGAYPGLL
;
A
#
# COMPACT_ATOMS: atom_id res chain seq x y z
N MET A 1 19.19 11.97 7.49
CA MET A 1 19.06 10.87 8.49
C MET A 1 19.35 9.59 7.75
N ASP A 2 20.29 8.78 8.22
CA ASP A 2 20.49 7.44 7.69
C ASP A 2 19.37 6.53 8.22
N LEU A 3 18.58 5.93 7.33
CA LEU A 3 17.47 5.04 7.71
C LEU A 3 17.93 3.60 8.03
N GLY A 4 19.21 3.27 7.83
CA GLY A 4 19.79 1.94 8.04
C GLY A 4 19.20 0.89 7.09
N LEU A 5 18.87 1.28 5.85
CA LEU A 5 18.21 0.43 4.86
C LEU A 5 19.13 -0.06 3.74
N SER A 6 20.31 0.53 3.59
CA SER A 6 21.26 0.17 2.52
C SER A 6 21.57 -1.32 2.52
N GLY A 7 21.55 -1.96 1.34
CA GLY A 7 21.80 -3.38 1.15
C GLY A 7 20.66 -4.31 1.56
N LYS A 8 19.51 -3.80 2.02
CA LYS A 8 18.31 -4.60 2.28
C LYS A 8 17.55 -4.90 0.99
N LYS A 9 16.64 -5.86 1.06
CA LYS A 9 15.81 -6.29 -0.06
C LYS A 9 14.33 -6.10 0.25
N ALA A 10 13.58 -5.57 -0.71
CA ALA A 10 12.14 -5.35 -0.56
C ALA A 10 11.32 -5.97 -1.69
N ILE A 11 10.15 -6.48 -1.34
CA ILE A 11 9.06 -6.77 -2.27
C ILE A 11 8.06 -5.60 -2.20
N VAL A 12 7.74 -4.99 -3.35
CA VAL A 12 6.75 -3.92 -3.43
C VAL A 12 5.65 -4.30 -4.43
N CYS A 13 4.44 -4.53 -3.93
CA CYS A 13 3.28 -4.90 -4.74
C CYS A 13 2.61 -3.66 -5.37
N ALA A 14 1.98 -3.85 -6.54
CA ALA A 14 1.30 -2.82 -7.32
C ALA A 14 2.15 -1.55 -7.54
N ALA A 15 3.42 -1.74 -7.94
CA ALA A 15 4.45 -0.71 -7.99
C ALA A 15 4.63 -0.06 -9.37
N SER A 16 3.80 -0.36 -10.38
CA SER A 16 3.93 0.26 -11.71
C SER A 16 3.51 1.74 -11.75
N LYS A 17 2.70 2.21 -10.79
CA LYS A 17 2.22 3.59 -10.69
C LYS A 17 1.80 3.97 -9.26
N GLY A 18 1.44 5.24 -9.06
CA GLY A 18 0.83 5.73 -7.82
C GLY A 18 1.68 5.51 -6.57
N LEU A 19 1.02 5.17 -5.46
CA LEU A 19 1.65 5.04 -4.15
C LEU A 19 2.69 3.91 -4.10
N GLY A 20 2.41 2.76 -4.74
CA GLY A 20 3.37 1.64 -4.78
C GLY A 20 4.68 2.04 -5.47
N ARG A 21 4.59 2.76 -6.60
CA ARG A 21 5.78 3.29 -7.28
C ARG A 21 6.53 4.31 -6.43
N ALA A 22 5.81 5.19 -5.73
CA ALA A 22 6.44 6.18 -4.87
C ALA A 22 7.19 5.52 -3.70
N VAL A 23 6.61 4.49 -3.07
CA VAL A 23 7.27 3.70 -2.04
C VAL A 23 8.49 2.98 -2.58
N ALA A 24 8.38 2.33 -3.76
CA ALA A 24 9.52 1.66 -4.40
C ALA A 24 10.68 2.63 -4.65
N LEU A 25 10.40 3.82 -5.21
CA LEU A 25 11.43 4.84 -5.44
C LEU A 25 12.05 5.36 -4.13
N ALA A 26 11.25 5.57 -3.09
CA ALA A 26 11.75 6.02 -1.78
C ALA A 26 12.69 4.99 -1.15
N LEU A 27 12.32 3.71 -1.15
CA LEU A 27 13.18 2.62 -0.67
C LEU A 27 14.47 2.48 -1.49
N ALA A 28 14.37 2.61 -2.82
CA ALA A 28 15.53 2.56 -3.70
C ALA A 28 16.54 3.68 -3.42
N ARG A 29 16.07 4.90 -3.10
CA ARG A 29 16.93 6.04 -2.71
C ARG A 29 17.71 5.78 -1.42
N GLU A 30 17.20 4.89 -0.57
CA GLU A 30 17.86 4.44 0.66
C GLU A 30 18.76 3.20 0.43
N GLY A 31 19.04 2.84 -0.83
CA GLY A 31 19.93 1.73 -1.18
C GLY A 31 19.31 0.34 -1.04
N VAL A 32 17.98 0.22 -1.11
CA VAL A 32 17.26 -1.06 -1.03
C VAL A 32 17.11 -1.67 -2.41
N ASP A 33 17.54 -2.92 -2.59
CA ASP A 33 17.25 -3.71 -3.80
C ASP A 33 15.78 -4.12 -3.83
N LEU A 34 15.15 -4.05 -5.01
CA LEU A 34 13.72 -4.21 -5.14
C LEU A 34 13.32 -5.39 -6.03
N VAL A 35 12.31 -6.12 -5.61
CA VAL A 35 11.41 -6.85 -6.50
C VAL A 35 10.09 -6.08 -6.53
N ILE A 36 9.74 -5.55 -7.70
CA ILE A 36 8.49 -4.82 -7.90
C ILE A 36 7.50 -5.65 -8.71
N ASN A 37 6.22 -5.62 -8.31
CA ASN A 37 5.18 -6.39 -8.97
C ASN A 37 4.02 -5.50 -9.45
N ALA A 38 3.50 -5.82 -10.62
CA ALA A 38 2.22 -5.35 -11.15
C ALA A 38 1.78 -6.27 -12.31
N ARG A 39 0.55 -6.10 -12.82
CA ARG A 39 0.03 -6.90 -13.94
C ARG A 39 0.55 -6.43 -15.31
N SER A 40 0.73 -5.13 -15.50
CA SER A 40 1.20 -4.56 -16.78
C SER A 40 2.71 -4.66 -16.89
N GLN A 41 3.21 -5.50 -17.80
CA GLN A 41 4.63 -5.75 -18.01
C GLN A 41 5.37 -4.49 -18.46
N ASP A 42 4.86 -3.75 -19.45
CA ASP A 42 5.54 -2.60 -20.03
C ASP A 42 5.66 -1.44 -19.04
N ALA A 43 4.55 -1.11 -18.36
CA ALA A 43 4.55 -0.08 -17.32
C ALA A 43 5.47 -0.44 -16.14
N LEU A 44 5.55 -1.73 -15.78
CA LEU A 44 6.41 -2.19 -14.70
C LEU A 44 7.88 -2.16 -15.10
N LYS A 45 8.24 -2.59 -16.32
CA LYS A 45 9.60 -2.49 -16.87
C LYS A 45 10.07 -1.04 -16.96
N ALA A 46 9.21 -0.15 -17.45
CA ALA A 46 9.51 1.29 -17.50
C ALA A 46 9.78 1.85 -16.10
N THR A 47 8.96 1.46 -15.11
CA THR A 47 9.17 1.86 -13.71
C THR A 47 10.48 1.32 -13.14
N ALA A 48 10.81 0.05 -13.40
CA ALA A 48 12.08 -0.55 -12.96
C ALA A 48 13.29 0.18 -13.53
N GLY A 49 13.29 0.44 -14.84
CA GLY A 49 14.37 1.18 -15.51
C GLY A 49 14.52 2.61 -14.97
N GLN A 50 13.40 3.31 -14.71
CA GLN A 50 13.45 4.65 -14.14
C GLN A 50 13.99 4.68 -12.70
N ILE A 51 13.61 3.70 -11.86
CA ILE A 51 14.10 3.62 -10.48
C ILE A 51 15.59 3.25 -10.50
N SER A 52 15.99 2.19 -11.19
CA SER A 52 17.38 1.75 -11.26
C SER A 52 18.29 2.84 -11.84
N GLY A 53 17.86 3.51 -12.91
CA GLY A 53 18.64 4.60 -13.52
C GLY A 53 18.82 5.83 -12.62
N LYS A 54 17.91 6.07 -11.68
CA LYS A 54 17.99 7.19 -10.72
C LYS A 54 18.78 6.86 -9.45
N THR A 55 18.86 5.60 -9.08
CA THR A 55 19.34 5.21 -7.73
C THR A 55 20.51 4.23 -7.77
N GLY A 56 20.72 3.55 -8.90
CA GLY A 56 21.78 2.55 -9.04
C GLY A 56 21.49 1.18 -8.40
N VAL A 57 20.37 1.02 -7.66
CA VAL A 57 20.03 -0.27 -7.03
C VAL A 57 19.48 -1.27 -8.04
N ASN A 58 19.54 -2.56 -7.70
CA ASN A 58 18.93 -3.61 -8.50
C ASN A 58 17.41 -3.58 -8.37
N VAL A 59 16.68 -3.55 -9.50
CA VAL A 59 15.22 -3.56 -9.54
C VAL A 59 14.73 -4.64 -10.50
N ILE A 60 14.11 -5.69 -9.95
CA ILE A 60 13.59 -6.83 -10.71
C ILE A 60 12.07 -6.66 -10.88
N PRO A 61 11.57 -6.43 -12.10
CA PRO A 61 10.14 -6.35 -12.37
C PRO A 61 9.54 -7.74 -12.61
N ILE A 62 8.52 -8.11 -11.83
CA ILE A 62 7.75 -9.35 -11.98
C ILE A 62 6.32 -9.00 -12.39
N ALA A 63 6.02 -9.18 -13.68
CA ALA A 63 4.67 -8.97 -14.21
C ALA A 63 3.82 -10.21 -13.94
N ALA A 64 2.99 -10.14 -12.90
CA ALA A 64 2.13 -11.24 -12.48
C ALA A 64 0.89 -10.73 -11.72
N ASP A 65 -0.19 -11.49 -11.75
CA ASP A 65 -1.34 -11.25 -10.87
C ASP A 65 -1.03 -11.82 -9.48
N ILE A 66 -0.78 -10.94 -8.53
CA ILE A 66 -0.41 -11.30 -7.16
C ILE A 66 -1.55 -11.99 -6.40
N THR A 67 -2.79 -11.95 -6.90
CA THR A 67 -3.92 -12.63 -6.28
C THR A 67 -3.92 -14.13 -6.54
N THR A 68 -3.19 -14.59 -7.57
CA THR A 68 -3.02 -16.01 -7.86
C THR A 68 -1.83 -16.61 -7.08
N GLU A 69 -1.86 -17.92 -6.89
CA GLU A 69 -0.75 -18.64 -6.23
C GLU A 69 0.54 -18.54 -7.07
N GLU A 70 0.42 -18.74 -8.39
CA GLU A 70 1.54 -18.66 -9.33
C GLU A 70 2.19 -17.27 -9.31
N GLY A 71 1.36 -16.21 -9.26
CA GLY A 71 1.84 -14.83 -9.19
C GLY A 71 2.58 -14.54 -7.88
N ARG A 72 2.09 -15.04 -6.74
CA ARG A 72 2.79 -14.93 -5.46
C ARG A 72 4.11 -15.70 -5.47
N GLN A 73 4.11 -16.92 -5.97
CA GLN A 73 5.32 -17.74 -6.06
C GLN A 73 6.39 -17.09 -6.94
N ALA A 74 6.01 -16.52 -8.09
CA ALA A 74 6.95 -15.82 -8.97
C ALA A 74 7.63 -14.63 -8.28
N VAL A 75 6.87 -13.84 -7.51
CA VAL A 75 7.42 -12.70 -6.75
C VAL A 75 8.32 -13.15 -5.61
N LEU A 76 7.90 -14.17 -4.86
CA LEU A 76 8.67 -14.72 -3.73
C LEU A 76 9.96 -15.41 -4.20
N ALA A 77 9.93 -16.12 -5.32
CA ALA A 77 11.13 -16.75 -5.90
C ALA A 77 12.16 -15.70 -6.34
N ALA A 78 11.71 -14.54 -6.84
CA ALA A 78 12.60 -13.45 -7.23
C ALA A 78 13.24 -12.73 -6.01
N CYS A 79 12.64 -12.84 -4.82
CA CYS A 79 13.16 -12.29 -3.57
C CYS A 79 12.95 -13.29 -2.41
N PRO A 80 13.75 -14.35 -2.31
CA PRO A 80 13.50 -15.43 -1.34
C PRO A 80 13.69 -15.03 0.12
N ASN A 81 14.43 -13.94 0.38
CA ASN A 81 14.74 -13.48 1.73
C ASN A 81 14.50 -11.95 1.86
N PRO A 82 13.27 -11.45 1.70
CA PRO A 82 13.00 -10.03 1.82
C PRO A 82 13.17 -9.56 3.27
N ASN A 83 13.72 -8.36 3.42
CA ASN A 83 13.73 -7.63 4.68
C ASN A 83 12.47 -6.77 4.84
N ILE A 84 11.90 -6.36 3.71
CA ILE A 84 10.76 -5.45 3.64
C ILE A 84 9.70 -6.05 2.71
N LEU A 85 8.44 -5.97 3.15
CA LEU A 85 7.27 -6.33 2.34
C LEU A 85 6.28 -5.17 2.34
N ILE A 86 5.99 -4.63 1.16
CA ILE A 86 4.97 -3.61 0.96
C ILE A 86 3.77 -4.25 0.24
N ASN A 87 2.75 -4.57 1.00
CA ASN A 87 1.47 -5.03 0.47
C ASN A 87 0.66 -3.84 -0.04
N ASN A 88 0.28 -3.92 -1.29
CA ASN A 88 -0.54 -2.93 -1.97
C ASN A 88 -1.33 -3.62 -3.09
N ALA A 89 -2.59 -3.24 -3.26
CA ALA A 89 -3.42 -3.72 -4.35
C ALA A 89 -4.44 -2.66 -4.75
N GLY A 90 -4.91 -2.70 -5.99
CA GLY A 90 -6.04 -1.91 -6.43
C GLY A 90 -7.28 -2.24 -5.60
N GLY A 91 -7.98 -1.20 -5.13
CA GLY A 91 -9.27 -1.39 -4.46
C GLY A 91 -10.38 -1.73 -5.44
N PRO A 92 -11.46 -2.38 -4.97
CA PRO A 92 -12.68 -2.53 -5.75
C PRO A 92 -13.25 -1.17 -6.15
N PRO A 93 -14.04 -1.08 -7.23
CA PRO A 93 -14.69 0.15 -7.62
C PRO A 93 -15.65 0.64 -6.52
N PRO A 94 -15.87 1.98 -6.41
CA PRO A 94 -16.91 2.52 -5.57
C PRO A 94 -18.29 2.13 -6.11
N GLY A 95 -19.28 2.02 -5.23
CA GLY A 95 -20.63 1.68 -5.66
C GLY A 95 -21.62 1.48 -4.52
N ASP A 96 -22.90 1.31 -4.87
CA ASP A 96 -23.97 0.96 -3.93
C ASP A 96 -23.83 -0.50 -3.51
N PHE A 97 -23.82 -0.76 -2.21
CA PHE A 97 -23.67 -2.12 -1.65
C PHE A 97 -24.78 -3.09 -2.13
N ARG A 98 -25.95 -2.58 -2.50
CA ARG A 98 -27.07 -3.38 -3.02
C ARG A 98 -26.78 -4.00 -4.38
N GLN A 99 -25.85 -3.42 -5.13
CA GLN A 99 -25.42 -3.88 -6.46
C GLN A 99 -24.18 -4.78 -6.38
N VAL A 100 -23.54 -4.89 -5.20
CA VAL A 100 -22.34 -5.70 -5.01
C VAL A 100 -22.72 -7.17 -4.90
N THR A 101 -22.20 -7.98 -5.81
CA THR A 101 -22.44 -9.43 -5.82
C THR A 101 -21.53 -10.18 -4.84
N ARG A 102 -21.89 -11.44 -4.52
CA ARG A 102 -21.01 -12.32 -3.75
C ARG A 102 -19.62 -12.47 -4.40
N GLN A 103 -19.56 -12.52 -5.73
CA GLN A 103 -18.31 -12.64 -6.47
C GLN A 103 -17.44 -11.39 -6.36
N ASP A 104 -18.04 -10.20 -6.27
CA ASP A 104 -17.30 -8.96 -6.02
C ASP A 104 -16.66 -8.97 -4.63
N TRP A 105 -17.39 -9.46 -3.61
CA TRP A 105 -16.85 -9.65 -2.27
C TRP A 105 -15.67 -10.62 -2.25
N ILE A 106 -15.77 -11.77 -2.93
CA ILE A 106 -14.69 -12.76 -3.02
C ILE A 106 -13.46 -12.12 -3.67
N ARG A 107 -13.61 -11.47 -4.83
CA ARG A 107 -12.48 -10.80 -5.50
C ARG A 107 -11.85 -9.71 -4.65
N ALA A 108 -12.66 -8.93 -3.95
CA ALA A 108 -12.16 -7.90 -3.05
C ALA A 108 -11.40 -8.48 -1.86
N ALA A 109 -11.91 -9.55 -1.25
CA ALA A 109 -11.27 -10.28 -0.16
C ALA A 109 -9.94 -10.89 -0.61
N ASP A 110 -9.91 -11.57 -1.76
CA ASP A 110 -8.69 -12.14 -2.32
C ASP A 110 -7.60 -11.07 -2.51
N ALA A 111 -7.94 -9.96 -3.17
CA ALA A 111 -6.96 -8.95 -3.50
C ALA A 111 -6.49 -8.12 -2.29
N ASN A 112 -7.40 -7.79 -1.36
CA ASN A 112 -7.15 -6.76 -0.35
C ASN A 112 -7.04 -7.30 1.08
N MET A 113 -7.27 -8.59 1.29
CA MET A 113 -7.13 -9.26 2.59
C MET A 113 -6.30 -10.54 2.49
N LEU A 114 -6.71 -11.52 1.68
CA LEU A 114 -6.06 -12.83 1.65
C LEU A 114 -4.67 -12.78 1.00
N THR A 115 -4.51 -12.10 -0.13
CA THR A 115 -3.19 -11.93 -0.77
C THR A 115 -2.15 -11.32 0.18
N PRO A 116 -2.40 -10.17 0.87
CA PRO A 116 -1.50 -9.69 1.91
C PRO A 116 -1.20 -10.71 3.01
N ILE A 117 -2.21 -11.43 3.50
CA ILE A 117 -2.04 -12.45 4.54
C ILE A 117 -1.10 -13.57 4.06
N PHE A 118 -1.29 -14.09 2.86
CA PHE A 118 -0.44 -15.16 2.32
C PHE A 118 0.98 -14.70 2.01
N LEU A 119 1.18 -13.46 1.55
CA LEU A 119 2.51 -12.89 1.39
C LEU A 119 3.21 -12.71 2.74
N ILE A 120 2.53 -12.20 3.76
CA ILE A 120 3.05 -12.08 5.12
C ILE A 120 3.46 -13.47 5.65
N ARG A 121 2.57 -14.46 5.53
CA ARG A 121 2.84 -15.85 5.95
C ARG A 121 4.10 -16.42 5.29
N ALA A 122 4.33 -16.12 4.02
CA ALA A 122 5.48 -16.64 3.28
C ALA A 122 6.82 -16.03 3.70
N VAL A 123 6.84 -14.83 4.29
CA VAL A 123 8.10 -14.12 4.58
C VAL A 123 8.39 -13.92 6.07
N VAL A 124 7.38 -13.97 6.92
CA VAL A 124 7.48 -13.54 8.33
C VAL A 124 8.45 -14.41 9.14
N ASP A 125 8.44 -15.72 8.95
CA ASP A 125 9.31 -16.63 9.72
C ASP A 125 10.79 -16.38 9.37
N GLY A 126 11.13 -16.22 8.11
CA GLY A 126 12.48 -15.84 7.71
C GLY A 126 12.91 -14.45 8.21
N MET A 127 11.98 -13.49 8.32
CA MET A 127 12.26 -12.20 8.95
C MET A 127 12.53 -12.35 10.45
N VAL A 128 11.76 -13.19 11.15
CA VAL A 128 11.93 -13.53 12.57
C VAL A 128 13.29 -14.19 12.81
N GLU A 129 13.68 -15.15 12.00
CA GLU A 129 14.97 -15.84 12.09
C GLU A 129 16.15 -14.87 11.92
N ARG A 130 16.07 -13.94 10.95
CA ARG A 130 17.11 -12.93 10.71
C ARG A 130 17.12 -11.76 11.71
N GLY A 131 16.12 -11.66 12.60
CA GLY A 131 16.02 -10.59 13.58
C GLY A 131 15.75 -9.20 12.96
N PHE A 132 15.17 -9.17 11.75
CA PHE A 132 14.76 -7.92 11.09
C PHE A 132 13.65 -8.19 10.07
N GLY A 133 12.56 -7.45 10.19
CA GLY A 133 11.47 -7.42 9.20
C GLY A 133 10.64 -6.15 9.30
N ARG A 134 10.24 -5.62 8.14
CA ARG A 134 9.34 -4.46 8.02
C ARG A 134 8.23 -4.78 7.04
N ILE A 135 7.00 -4.84 7.54
CA ILE A 135 5.82 -5.16 6.73
C ILE A 135 4.87 -3.98 6.79
N ILE A 136 4.53 -3.43 5.64
CA ILE A 136 3.57 -2.33 5.51
C ILE A 136 2.41 -2.78 4.64
N ASN A 137 1.20 -2.63 5.17
CA ASN A 137 -0.04 -2.83 4.42
C ASN A 137 -0.62 -1.47 4.04
N ILE A 138 -0.61 -1.14 2.75
CA ILE A 138 -1.27 0.07 2.25
C ILE A 138 -2.77 -0.24 2.15
N THR A 139 -3.55 0.40 3.02
CA THR A 139 -5.00 0.17 3.12
C THR A 139 -5.80 1.40 2.72
N THR A 140 -6.52 2.04 3.64
CA THR A 140 -7.32 3.25 3.41
C THR A 140 -7.66 3.93 4.74
N SER A 141 -7.69 5.25 4.77
CA SER A 141 -8.21 6.02 5.92
C SER A 141 -9.65 5.65 6.28
N GLY A 142 -10.42 5.13 5.32
CA GLY A 142 -11.77 4.62 5.57
C GLY A 142 -11.87 3.50 6.60
N VAL A 143 -10.79 2.78 6.91
CA VAL A 143 -10.79 1.79 8.02
C VAL A 143 -11.02 2.47 9.38
N LYS A 144 -10.50 3.69 9.57
CA LYS A 144 -10.73 4.48 10.79
C LYS A 144 -11.96 5.37 10.70
N ALA A 145 -12.34 5.83 9.51
CA ALA A 145 -13.46 6.75 9.28
C ALA A 145 -14.39 6.23 8.16
N PRO A 146 -15.10 5.11 8.36
CA PRO A 146 -15.92 4.51 7.30
C PRO A 146 -17.03 5.44 6.79
N GLY A 147 -17.59 6.30 7.64
CA GLY A 147 -18.63 7.26 7.27
C GLY A 147 -18.19 8.34 6.30
N VAL A 148 -16.89 8.60 6.16
CA VAL A 148 -16.35 9.60 5.20
C VAL A 148 -16.43 9.09 3.75
N TYR A 149 -16.54 7.78 3.55
CA TYR A 149 -16.51 7.15 2.23
C TYR A 149 -17.69 6.18 2.02
N PRO A 150 -18.93 6.68 1.93
CA PRO A 150 -20.13 5.85 1.94
C PRO A 150 -20.21 4.85 0.76
N GLN A 151 -19.52 5.14 -0.35
CA GLN A 151 -19.52 4.28 -1.54
C GLN A 151 -18.37 3.25 -1.55
N LEU A 152 -17.53 3.19 -0.50
CA LEU A 152 -16.39 2.27 -0.41
C LEU A 152 -16.61 1.10 0.56
N GLY A 153 -17.86 0.73 0.84
CA GLY A 153 -18.21 -0.28 1.85
C GLY A 153 -17.47 -1.60 1.69
N ILE A 154 -17.43 -2.17 0.47
CA ILE A 154 -16.71 -3.41 0.19
C ILE A 154 -15.19 -3.25 0.42
N SER A 155 -14.61 -2.16 -0.06
CA SER A 155 -13.18 -1.86 0.09
C SER A 155 -12.78 -1.71 1.56
N ILE A 156 -13.58 -1.01 2.34
CA ILE A 156 -13.36 -0.78 3.77
C ILE A 156 -13.54 -2.09 4.54
N GLY A 157 -14.62 -2.84 4.27
CA GLY A 157 -14.92 -4.09 4.96
C GLY A 157 -13.78 -5.10 4.89
N VAL A 158 -13.27 -5.37 3.69
CA VAL A 158 -12.17 -6.35 3.51
C VAL A 158 -10.84 -5.86 4.09
N ARG A 159 -10.54 -4.56 4.02
CA ARG A 159 -9.31 -4.00 4.60
C ARG A 159 -9.37 -3.92 6.13
N SER A 160 -10.56 -3.76 6.71
CA SER A 160 -10.74 -3.86 8.16
C SER A 160 -10.42 -5.27 8.66
N GLY A 161 -10.77 -6.32 7.90
CA GLY A 161 -10.38 -7.70 8.21
C GLY A 161 -8.86 -7.88 8.24
N LEU A 162 -8.13 -7.36 7.24
CA LEU A 162 -6.67 -7.35 7.23
C LEU A 162 -6.11 -6.59 8.44
N THR A 163 -6.68 -5.44 8.76
CA THR A 163 -6.26 -4.62 9.91
C THR A 163 -6.37 -5.38 11.23
N GLY A 164 -7.48 -6.10 11.45
CA GLY A 164 -7.66 -6.95 12.62
C GLY A 164 -6.64 -8.08 12.71
N PHE A 165 -6.40 -8.78 11.60
CA PHE A 165 -5.38 -9.83 11.53
C PHE A 165 -3.98 -9.30 11.87
N VAL A 166 -3.59 -8.17 11.29
CA VAL A 166 -2.30 -7.52 11.55
C VAL A 166 -2.15 -7.11 13.01
N GLY A 167 -3.21 -6.63 13.64
CA GLY A 167 -3.22 -6.27 15.06
C GLY A 167 -2.85 -7.44 15.98
N VAL A 168 -3.23 -8.67 15.62
CA VAL A 168 -2.85 -9.89 16.36
C VAL A 168 -1.42 -10.31 16.05
N LEU A 169 -1.08 -10.46 14.76
CA LEU A 169 0.21 -11.00 14.32
C LEU A 169 1.39 -10.12 14.72
N SER A 170 1.23 -8.80 14.66
CA SER A 170 2.29 -7.84 15.01
C SER A 170 2.85 -8.05 16.42
N ARG A 171 1.98 -8.43 17.37
CA ARG A 171 2.39 -8.71 18.76
C ARG A 171 3.18 -10.00 18.90
N GLN A 172 2.93 -10.98 18.05
CA GLN A 172 3.60 -12.30 18.10
C GLN A 172 5.06 -12.19 17.65
N VAL A 173 5.36 -11.28 16.71
CA VAL A 173 6.68 -11.18 16.05
C VAL A 173 7.54 -10.02 16.55
N ALA A 174 6.98 -9.10 17.34
CA ALA A 174 7.64 -7.86 17.78
C ALA A 174 8.98 -8.09 18.50
N ARG A 175 9.09 -9.14 19.33
CA ARG A 175 10.31 -9.48 20.08
C ARG A 175 11.51 -9.79 19.17
N ARG A 176 11.26 -10.09 17.90
CA ARG A 176 12.29 -10.43 16.90
C ARG A 176 12.58 -9.28 15.95
N ASN A 177 12.28 -8.04 16.37
CA ASN A 177 12.49 -6.83 15.55
C ASN A 177 11.76 -6.91 14.19
N VAL A 178 10.61 -7.56 14.15
CA VAL A 178 9.70 -7.58 13.00
C VAL A 178 8.52 -6.67 13.32
N THR A 179 8.32 -5.64 12.51
CA THR A 179 7.19 -4.71 12.67
C THR A 179 6.20 -4.88 11.53
N ILE A 180 4.90 -4.79 11.85
CA ILE A 180 3.82 -4.88 10.87
C ILE A 180 2.87 -3.70 11.12
N ASN A 181 2.75 -2.79 10.16
CA ASN A 181 1.92 -1.60 10.28
C ASN A 181 1.00 -1.43 9.07
N GLY A 182 -0.14 -0.81 9.29
CA GLY A 182 -1.02 -0.27 8.27
C GLY A 182 -0.65 1.18 7.96
N LEU A 183 -0.52 1.52 6.68
CA LEU A 183 -0.39 2.90 6.22
C LEU A 183 -1.64 3.26 5.42
N LEU A 184 -2.39 4.22 5.93
CA LEU A 184 -3.75 4.54 5.53
C LEU A 184 -3.78 5.87 4.74
N PRO A 185 -3.70 5.81 3.40
CA PRO A 185 -3.75 7.03 2.60
C PRO A 185 -5.14 7.67 2.63
N GLY A 186 -5.16 9.00 2.70
CA GLY A 186 -6.26 9.83 2.29
C GLY A 186 -6.26 10.04 0.77
N ARG A 187 -6.45 11.28 0.33
CA ARG A 187 -6.48 11.65 -1.09
C ARG A 187 -5.10 12.10 -1.56
N PHE A 188 -4.40 11.22 -2.27
CA PHE A 188 -3.12 11.49 -2.91
C PHE A 188 -3.29 11.68 -4.42
N ASP A 189 -2.53 12.59 -5.03
CA ASP A 189 -2.56 12.88 -6.46
C ASP A 189 -2.03 11.70 -7.29
N THR A 190 -2.92 10.78 -7.61
CA THR A 190 -2.66 9.56 -8.37
C THR A 190 -3.73 9.38 -9.44
N ASP A 191 -3.47 8.54 -10.45
CA ASP A 191 -4.48 8.17 -11.45
C ASP A 191 -5.75 7.63 -10.79
N ARG A 192 -5.61 6.86 -9.72
CA ARG A 192 -6.77 6.32 -8.99
C ARG A 192 -7.62 7.42 -8.37
N LEU A 193 -7.03 8.48 -7.84
CA LEU A 193 -7.79 9.62 -7.36
C LEU A 193 -8.54 10.30 -8.51
N ARG A 194 -7.89 10.50 -9.66
CA ARG A 194 -8.52 11.11 -10.84
C ARG A 194 -9.72 10.28 -11.32
N GLU A 195 -9.58 8.95 -11.40
CA GLU A 195 -10.67 8.02 -11.72
C GLU A 195 -11.84 8.17 -10.72
N ASN A 196 -11.56 8.24 -9.42
CA ASN A 196 -12.58 8.40 -8.39
C ASN A 196 -13.28 9.78 -8.47
N LEU A 197 -12.54 10.86 -8.78
CA LEU A 197 -13.11 12.20 -8.97
C LEU A 197 -14.04 12.24 -10.18
N VAL A 198 -13.67 11.60 -11.30
CA VAL A 198 -14.54 11.47 -12.48
C VAL A 198 -15.84 10.73 -12.11
N PHE A 199 -15.73 9.65 -11.35
CA PHE A 199 -16.91 8.89 -10.92
C PHE A 199 -17.82 9.73 -10.00
N ALA A 200 -17.25 10.41 -9.01
CA ALA A 200 -17.99 11.26 -8.07
C ALA A 200 -18.65 12.45 -8.78
N ALA A 201 -17.93 13.10 -9.68
CA ALA A 201 -18.45 14.21 -10.50
C ALA A 201 -19.69 13.80 -11.32
N LYS A 202 -19.61 12.63 -11.97
CA LYS A 202 -20.75 12.08 -12.73
C LYS A 202 -21.96 11.81 -11.84
N ALA A 203 -21.76 11.28 -10.64
CA ALA A 203 -22.84 10.99 -9.70
C ALA A 203 -23.49 12.29 -9.13
N ALA A 204 -22.71 13.36 -8.99
CA ALA A 204 -23.16 14.64 -8.44
C ALA A 204 -23.63 15.65 -9.51
N GLY A 205 -23.48 15.33 -10.82
CA GLY A 205 -23.80 16.28 -11.90
C GLY A 205 -22.82 17.46 -12.03
N HIS A 206 -21.60 17.28 -11.56
CA HIS A 206 -20.53 18.30 -11.61
C HIS A 206 -19.53 18.02 -12.74
N SER A 207 -18.67 19.01 -13.04
CA SER A 207 -17.45 18.74 -13.80
C SER A 207 -16.40 18.09 -12.88
N SER A 208 -15.45 17.33 -13.45
CA SER A 208 -14.34 16.74 -12.69
C SER A 208 -13.46 17.79 -11.99
N GLU A 209 -13.38 18.97 -12.57
CA GLU A 209 -12.64 20.10 -11.98
C GLU A 209 -13.34 20.66 -10.73
N GLN A 210 -14.67 20.87 -10.81
CA GLN A 210 -15.48 21.26 -9.64
C GLN A 210 -15.39 20.24 -8.52
N GLU A 211 -15.50 18.95 -8.85
CA GLU A 211 -15.35 17.88 -7.86
C GLU A 211 -13.96 17.87 -7.22
N ALA A 212 -12.90 18.14 -8.00
CA ALA A 212 -11.55 18.24 -7.47
C ALA A 212 -11.36 19.45 -6.53
N ILE A 213 -12.01 20.58 -6.82
CA ILE A 213 -12.01 21.76 -5.95
C ILE A 213 -12.70 21.45 -4.62
N LEU A 214 -13.90 20.87 -4.67
CA LEU A 214 -14.66 20.46 -3.47
C LEU A 214 -13.88 19.42 -2.65
N ALA A 215 -13.29 18.43 -3.31
CA ALA A 215 -12.52 17.40 -2.68
C ALA A 215 -11.26 17.92 -1.98
N ARG A 216 -10.57 18.92 -2.54
CA ARG A 216 -9.44 19.62 -1.90
C ARG A 216 -9.90 20.48 -0.72
N GLY A 217 -10.99 21.22 -0.90
CA GLY A 217 -11.56 22.04 0.17
C GLY A 217 -12.00 21.28 1.40
N ALA A 218 -12.34 19.99 1.24
CA ALA A 218 -12.69 19.10 2.36
C ALA A 218 -11.47 18.56 3.13
N ILE A 219 -10.24 18.84 2.67
CA ILE A 219 -9.01 18.45 3.36
C ILE A 219 -8.47 19.67 4.12
N PRO A 220 -8.24 19.62 5.43
CA PRO A 220 -7.69 20.77 6.18
C PRO A 220 -6.39 21.33 5.61
N ALA A 221 -5.52 20.47 5.04
CA ALA A 221 -4.31 20.92 4.35
C ALA A 221 -4.58 21.65 3.01
N GLY A 222 -5.83 21.72 2.52
CA GLY A 222 -6.24 22.43 1.31
C GLY A 222 -5.73 21.85 -0.01
N ARG A 223 -5.11 20.67 0.01
CA ARG A 223 -4.51 20.02 -1.16
C ARG A 223 -4.57 18.50 -1.10
N PHE A 224 -4.37 17.86 -2.23
CA PHE A 224 -4.04 16.43 -2.26
C PHE A 224 -2.60 16.21 -1.80
N GLY A 225 -2.36 15.07 -1.15
CA GLY A 225 -1.01 14.61 -0.84
C GLY A 225 -0.25 14.26 -2.12
N GLN A 226 1.07 14.48 -2.13
CA GLN A 226 1.92 14.03 -3.21
C GLN A 226 2.36 12.58 -2.95
N PRO A 227 2.41 11.70 -3.97
CA PRO A 227 2.86 10.31 -3.80
C PRO A 227 4.23 10.20 -3.13
N GLU A 228 5.11 11.16 -3.35
CA GLU A 228 6.45 11.22 -2.77
C GLU A 228 6.41 11.39 -1.24
N GLU A 229 5.44 12.15 -0.70
CA GLU A 229 5.25 12.31 0.75
C GLU A 229 4.88 10.95 1.39
N PHE A 230 4.02 10.19 0.70
CA PHE A 230 3.65 8.84 1.13
C PHE A 230 4.84 7.87 1.07
N GLY A 231 5.61 7.94 -0.02
CA GLY A 231 6.81 7.11 -0.21
C GLY A 231 7.86 7.37 0.86
N ALA A 232 8.15 8.63 1.17
CA ALA A 232 9.13 9.02 2.18
C ALA A 232 8.73 8.51 3.58
N PHE A 233 7.46 8.63 3.95
CA PHE A 233 6.98 8.12 5.23
C PHE A 233 6.99 6.59 5.28
N ALA A 234 6.65 5.90 4.20
CA ALA A 234 6.74 4.45 4.12
C ALA A 234 8.20 3.98 4.28
N ALA A 235 9.17 4.66 3.67
CA ALA A 235 10.59 4.36 3.85
C ALA A 235 11.04 4.56 5.31
N PHE A 236 10.59 5.64 5.97
CA PHE A 236 10.83 5.84 7.39
C PHE A 236 10.27 4.70 8.25
N LEU A 237 9.04 4.24 7.98
CA LEU A 237 8.45 3.11 8.71
C LEU A 237 9.21 1.79 8.49
N CYS A 238 9.93 1.65 7.37
CA CYS A 238 10.80 0.51 7.11
C CYS A 238 12.17 0.64 7.77
N SER A 239 12.54 1.81 8.29
CA SER A 239 13.85 2.09 8.84
C SER A 239 14.15 1.32 10.13
N THR A 240 15.43 1.36 10.54
CA THR A 240 15.85 0.89 11.86
C THR A 240 15.29 1.75 12.98
N HIS A 241 15.00 3.04 12.72
CA HIS A 241 14.45 3.99 13.69
C HIS A 241 12.98 3.73 14.05
N ALA A 242 12.24 3.05 13.18
CA ALA A 242 10.83 2.71 13.41
C ALA A 242 10.63 1.33 14.09
N GLY A 243 11.70 0.73 14.65
CA GLY A 243 11.66 -0.60 15.26
C GLY A 243 10.74 -0.73 16.48
N PHE A 244 10.38 0.37 17.13
CA PHE A 244 9.46 0.39 18.29
C PHE A 244 8.01 0.69 17.88
N LEU A 245 7.72 0.80 16.58
CA LEU A 245 6.41 1.13 16.03
C LEU A 245 5.85 -0.09 15.31
N THR A 246 4.93 -0.82 15.94
CA THR A 246 4.28 -2.01 15.36
C THR A 246 2.81 -2.12 15.75
N GLY A 247 2.01 -2.77 14.91
CA GLY A 247 0.56 -2.95 15.10
C GLY A 247 -0.25 -1.67 14.91
N GLN A 248 0.35 -0.61 14.34
CA GLN A 248 -0.30 0.68 14.18
C GLN A 248 -0.99 0.81 12.82
N ASN A 249 -2.03 1.63 12.81
CA ASN A 249 -2.74 2.05 11.61
C ASN A 249 -2.59 3.57 11.49
N ILE A 250 -1.63 4.00 10.67
CA ILE A 250 -1.19 5.39 10.59
C ILE A 250 -1.86 6.06 9.40
N VAL A 251 -2.59 7.13 9.67
CA VAL A 251 -3.29 7.91 8.65
C VAL A 251 -2.37 8.98 8.09
N LEU A 252 -2.31 9.07 6.76
CA LEU A 252 -1.71 10.16 6.00
C LEU A 252 -2.79 10.76 5.11
N ASP A 253 -3.42 11.86 5.54
CA ASP A 253 -4.60 12.38 4.83
C ASP A 253 -4.76 13.91 4.87
N GLY A 254 -3.75 14.64 5.33
CA GLY A 254 -3.80 16.10 5.42
C GLY A 254 -4.79 16.62 6.47
N GLY A 255 -5.11 15.80 7.48
CA GLY A 255 -6.02 16.15 8.57
C GLY A 255 -7.50 15.87 8.27
N ALA A 256 -7.82 15.14 7.20
CA ALA A 256 -9.20 14.84 6.82
C ALA A 256 -9.92 13.86 7.79
N TYR A 257 -9.16 13.06 8.54
CA TYR A 257 -9.71 12.19 9.57
C TYR A 257 -10.18 13.02 10.78
N PRO A 258 -11.47 12.95 11.16
CA PRO A 258 -12.03 13.81 12.20
C PRO A 258 -11.83 13.27 13.63
N GLY A 259 -11.28 12.08 13.80
CA GLY A 259 -11.13 11.44 15.11
C GLY A 259 -9.79 11.75 15.77
N LEU A 260 -9.73 11.50 17.07
CA LEU A 260 -8.50 11.63 17.86
C LEU A 260 -7.64 10.36 17.85
N LEU A 261 -8.26 9.19 17.67
CA LEU A 261 -7.62 7.86 17.78
C LEU A 261 -7.89 7.00 16.56
#